data_48c25974d6120b481b47043d68e91a19
#
_entry.id   48c25974d6120b481b47043d68e91a19
#
_cell.length_a   1.000
_cell.length_b   1.000
_cell.length_c   1.000
_cell.angle_alpha   90.00
_cell.angle_beta   90.00
_cell.angle_gamma   90.00
#
_symmetry.space_group_name_H-M   'P 1'
#
loop_
_entity.id
_entity.type
_entity.pdbx_description
1 polymer ?
#
loop_
_entity_poly.entity_id
_entity_poly.type
_entity_poly.pdbx_seq_one_letter_code
_entity_poly.pdbx_strand_id
1 'polypeptide(L)'
;MKTGLIGRLGAGALVTVLGSAGLLALPSTAQAATSLPCDIYAAGGTPCVAAYSTVRALYASYDGPLYQVRRVSDGATANVGLLSAGGYANATNQDTFCARTTCVITELFDQSPEGNNLTIEGAGGAAGADVGANAAALPVTAGGHKVYGLYIAGQTGYRDNSTHGVAVNGQPEGMYMVASGTHVNSGCCFDFGNAETNTDDNGNGHMDAVNLGTECYFSPCSGSGPWVEADMENGLFSGGNGPNTANDGNSSDFVTAMLKNNGQTTYALKGGNAQSGGLSTWWEGALPDIGGYTPMHQEGAIVLGTGGDNSNWSVGSFFEGVMTAGYPSDATDDAVQASIVAAGYSGASNGGTPPAGTITGLGGQCVDVIGDDSGTDGALVDLWGCQSYAIDQHWTHNSDDSLSTLGRCLDIDGDGTAAGTKVELWDCNGVGGQKWVQQANGSLLNPQSGLCLDDPSDNTANGTQLQIWTCNGTPAQQFSVNGGGMVDGPGGQCVDVAGDDTGTDGTFVQLWGCQSYAIDQHWYRNANGSLETLGRCLDIDGDGTAAGTKVELWDCNGIGGQVWEQQANGSLLNPQSGLCLDDPSGNTADGTQLQIWTCNGTPAQQFPLS
;
A
#
# COMPACT_ATOMS: atom_id res chain seq x y z
N MET A 1 91.03 -32.13 6.10
CA MET A 1 91.55 -33.10 7.08
C MET A 1 90.37 -33.74 7.77
N LYS A 2 90.24 -35.00 7.48
CA LYS A 2 90.00 -36.13 8.37
C LYS A 2 88.73 -36.05 9.22
N THR A 3 87.75 -36.84 8.87
CA THR A 3 87.46 -38.22 9.35
C THR A 3 86.50 -38.15 10.54
N GLY A 4 85.44 -38.83 10.67
CA GLY A 4 84.93 -40.13 10.26
C GLY A 4 83.73 -40.41 11.18
N LEU A 5 82.72 -40.94 10.75
CA LEU A 5 82.28 -42.36 10.67
C LEU A 5 81.60 -42.92 11.93
N ILE A 6 80.50 -43.59 11.67
CA ILE A 6 79.83 -44.67 12.42
C ILE A 6 78.83 -44.17 13.52
N GLY A 7 77.56 -44.37 13.53
CA GLY A 7 76.75 -45.50 13.13
C GLY A 7 76.05 -46.10 14.34
N ARG A 8 74.73 -46.18 14.41
CA ARG A 8 73.99 -47.37 14.81
C ARG A 8 72.48 -47.10 14.95
N LEU A 9 71.74 -47.99 14.38
CA LEU A 9 70.34 -48.25 14.49
C LEU A 9 69.77 -48.29 15.91
N GLY A 10 68.57 -47.85 16.11
CA GLY A 10 67.73 -48.12 17.28
C GLY A 10 66.27 -47.82 17.03
N ALA A 11 65.49 -48.88 17.14
CA ALA A 11 64.11 -49.04 16.80
C ALA A 11 63.10 -48.06 17.45
N GLY A 12 62.09 -47.65 16.70
CA GLY A 12 60.65 -47.75 16.89
C GLY A 12 60.03 -47.20 18.17
N ALA A 13 59.27 -46.11 18.02
CA ALA A 13 58.00 -45.94 18.71
C ALA A 13 57.09 -45.01 17.88
N LEU A 14 56.02 -45.58 17.37
CA LEU A 14 54.94 -44.88 16.69
C LEU A 14 54.17 -44.13 17.76
N VAL A 15 54.25 -42.79 17.81
CA VAL A 15 53.37 -41.94 18.61
C VAL A 15 52.31 -41.37 17.68
N THR A 16 51.10 -41.91 17.77
CA THR A 16 49.91 -41.33 17.16
C THR A 16 49.53 -40.05 17.90
N VAL A 17 49.81 -38.92 17.28
CA VAL A 17 49.30 -37.62 17.74
C VAL A 17 47.86 -37.49 17.21
N LEU A 18 46.88 -37.67 18.08
CA LEU A 18 45.49 -37.24 17.86
C LEU A 18 45.48 -35.70 17.83
N GLY A 19 45.42 -35.13 16.63
CA GLY A 19 45.17 -33.73 16.44
C GLY A 19 43.71 -33.41 16.78
N SER A 20 43.47 -32.82 17.94
CA SER A 20 42.22 -32.16 18.25
C SER A 20 42.10 -30.92 17.35
N ALA A 21 41.28 -31.01 16.30
CA ALA A 21 40.84 -29.86 15.53
C ALA A 21 39.94 -29.00 16.44
N GLY A 22 40.51 -27.99 17.06
CA GLY A 22 39.74 -26.94 17.71
C GLY A 22 38.97 -26.18 16.63
N LEU A 23 37.66 -26.31 16.60
CA LEU A 23 36.79 -25.36 15.89
C LEU A 23 37.00 -23.98 16.53
N LEU A 24 37.75 -23.13 15.86
CA LEU A 24 37.70 -21.69 16.12
C LEU A 24 36.31 -21.21 15.72
N ALA A 25 35.42 -21.07 16.71
CA ALA A 25 34.20 -20.30 16.54
C ALA A 25 34.61 -18.87 16.19
N LEU A 26 34.41 -18.47 14.93
CA LEU A 26 34.48 -17.08 14.54
C LEU A 26 33.43 -16.33 15.37
N PRO A 27 33.78 -15.19 15.99
CA PRO A 27 32.73 -14.38 16.61
C PRO A 27 31.74 -14.01 15.53
N SER A 28 30.49 -14.40 15.72
CA SER A 28 29.38 -13.83 14.96
C SER A 28 29.43 -12.32 15.18
N THR A 29 29.73 -11.56 14.14
CA THR A 29 29.51 -10.12 14.19
C THR A 29 28.03 -9.98 14.51
N ALA A 30 27.70 -9.59 15.74
CA ALA A 30 26.36 -9.10 16.05
C ALA A 30 26.10 -7.97 15.05
N GLN A 31 25.18 -8.19 14.14
CA GLN A 31 24.69 -7.15 13.26
C GLN A 31 24.15 -6.07 14.19
N ALA A 32 24.74 -4.88 14.15
CA ALA A 32 24.24 -3.76 14.93
C ALA A 32 22.74 -3.65 14.65
N ALA A 33 21.94 -3.71 15.70
CA ALA A 33 20.50 -3.51 15.57
C ALA A 33 20.31 -2.20 14.78
N THR A 34 19.55 -2.25 13.70
CA THR A 34 19.27 -1.07 12.89
C THR A 34 18.55 -0.08 13.80
N SER A 35 19.13 1.11 14.01
CA SER A 35 18.49 2.14 14.84
C SER A 35 17.21 2.60 14.14
N LEU A 36 16.08 2.51 14.81
CA LEU A 36 14.79 2.96 14.33
C LEU A 36 14.55 4.44 14.69
N PRO A 37 13.56 5.13 14.14
CA PRO A 37 13.40 6.57 14.29
C PRO A 37 13.50 7.09 15.71
N CYS A 38 12.82 6.48 16.67
CA CYS A 38 12.85 6.95 18.06
C CYS A 38 14.15 6.61 18.80
N ASP A 39 14.87 5.55 18.39
CA ASP A 39 16.24 5.31 18.89
C ASP A 39 17.18 6.40 18.40
N ILE A 40 17.01 6.87 17.15
CA ILE A 40 17.83 7.93 16.55
C ILE A 40 17.54 9.26 17.23
N TYR A 41 16.28 9.63 17.41
CA TYR A 41 15.89 10.86 18.12
C TYR A 41 16.41 10.84 19.57
N ALA A 42 16.28 9.73 20.28
CA ALA A 42 16.80 9.60 21.65
C ALA A 42 18.33 9.76 21.70
N ALA A 43 19.05 9.19 20.74
CA ALA A 43 20.50 9.37 20.62
C ALA A 43 20.88 10.81 20.25
N GLY A 44 20.03 11.52 19.52
CA GLY A 44 20.15 12.94 19.18
C GLY A 44 19.79 13.90 20.32
N GLY A 45 19.30 13.39 21.46
CA GLY A 45 18.91 14.19 22.63
C GLY A 45 17.51 14.79 22.56
N THR A 46 16.67 14.36 21.62
CA THR A 46 15.28 14.77 21.42
C THR A 46 14.38 13.53 21.40
N PRO A 47 14.15 12.86 22.53
CA PRO A 47 13.42 11.60 22.58
C PRO A 47 11.98 11.76 22.09
N CYS A 48 11.41 10.68 21.50
CA CYS A 48 10.01 10.63 21.16
C CYS A 48 9.13 10.70 22.40
N VAL A 49 8.09 11.52 22.35
CA VAL A 49 7.01 11.63 23.34
C VAL A 49 5.70 11.06 22.82
N ALA A 50 5.61 10.84 21.53
CA ALA A 50 4.55 10.08 20.86
C ALA A 50 5.12 9.40 19.63
N ALA A 51 4.70 8.15 19.35
CA ALA A 51 5.22 7.37 18.25
C ALA A 51 4.17 6.37 17.76
N TYR A 52 3.60 6.64 16.58
CA TYR A 52 2.52 5.84 16.00
C TYR A 52 2.95 5.25 14.68
N SER A 53 2.53 4.02 14.44
CA SER A 53 2.69 3.39 13.14
C SER A 53 1.70 2.26 12.98
N THR A 54 1.17 2.12 11.77
CA THR A 54 0.37 0.95 11.42
C THR A 54 1.20 -0.11 10.68
N VAL A 55 2.47 0.19 10.37
CA VAL A 55 3.29 -0.62 9.46
C VAL A 55 4.53 -1.24 10.11
N ARG A 56 5.13 -0.62 11.13
CA ARG A 56 6.35 -1.14 11.78
C ARG A 56 6.58 -0.59 13.20
N ALA A 57 7.55 -1.16 13.89
CA ALA A 57 8.10 -0.58 15.10
C ALA A 57 8.91 0.69 14.82
N LEU A 58 8.88 1.65 15.75
CA LEU A 58 9.66 2.88 15.73
C LEU A 58 10.80 2.89 16.78
N TYR A 59 10.85 1.86 17.62
CA TYR A 59 11.98 1.49 18.48
C TYR A 59 12.41 0.06 18.20
N ALA A 60 13.70 -0.19 18.15
CA ALA A 60 14.25 -1.54 17.92
C ALA A 60 13.85 -2.56 19.01
N SER A 61 13.54 -2.08 20.21
CA SER A 61 13.11 -2.91 21.34
C SER A 61 11.58 -3.05 21.48
N TYR A 62 10.81 -2.33 20.67
CA TYR A 62 9.34 -2.38 20.79
C TYR A 62 8.78 -3.71 20.31
N ASP A 63 7.88 -4.28 21.09
CA ASP A 63 7.22 -5.54 20.83
C ASP A 63 5.72 -5.53 21.21
N GLY A 64 5.16 -4.34 21.37
CA GLY A 64 3.76 -4.10 21.71
C GLY A 64 2.83 -4.05 20.49
N PRO A 65 1.53 -3.82 20.72
CA PRO A 65 0.57 -3.59 19.66
C PRO A 65 0.82 -2.27 18.95
N LEU A 66 0.50 -2.22 17.65
CA LEU A 66 0.57 -1.00 16.85
C LEU A 66 -0.78 -0.28 16.82
N TYR A 67 -1.86 -1.03 16.59
CA TYR A 67 -3.22 -0.49 16.55
C TYR A 67 -4.26 -1.55 16.92
N GLN A 68 -5.47 -1.10 17.22
CA GLN A 68 -6.62 -1.95 17.50
C GLN A 68 -7.62 -1.88 16.35
N VAL A 69 -8.15 -3.04 15.95
CA VAL A 69 -9.24 -3.16 14.99
C VAL A 69 -10.51 -3.67 15.68
N ARG A 70 -11.68 -3.21 15.19
CA ARG A 70 -12.99 -3.63 15.68
C ARG A 70 -13.86 -4.10 14.53
N ARG A 71 -14.37 -5.31 14.59
CA ARG A 71 -15.31 -5.85 13.61
C ARG A 71 -16.65 -5.13 13.66
N VAL A 72 -17.16 -4.76 12.49
CA VAL A 72 -18.48 -4.10 12.38
C VAL A 72 -19.61 -5.09 12.67
N SER A 73 -19.45 -6.37 12.33
CA SER A 73 -20.50 -7.39 12.47
C SER A 73 -20.92 -7.71 13.89
N ASP A 74 -19.99 -7.71 14.85
CA ASP A 74 -20.25 -8.13 16.24
C ASP A 74 -19.60 -7.22 17.30
N GLY A 75 -18.85 -6.19 16.88
CA GLY A 75 -18.18 -5.25 17.77
C GLY A 75 -16.96 -5.81 18.50
N ALA A 76 -16.53 -7.04 18.22
CA ALA A 76 -15.32 -7.60 18.81
C ALA A 76 -14.07 -6.81 18.39
N THR A 77 -13.06 -6.76 19.27
CA THR A 77 -11.80 -6.05 19.01
C THR A 77 -10.60 -7.00 19.06
N ALA A 78 -9.57 -6.68 18.29
CA ALA A 78 -8.27 -7.33 18.35
C ALA A 78 -7.15 -6.30 18.17
N ASN A 79 -6.01 -6.57 18.78
CA ASN A 79 -4.82 -5.74 18.61
C ASN A 79 -3.92 -6.34 17.53
N VAL A 80 -3.47 -5.50 16.61
CA VAL A 80 -2.48 -5.86 15.60
C VAL A 80 -1.11 -5.47 16.14
N GLY A 81 -0.24 -6.46 16.33
CA GLY A 81 1.13 -6.30 16.81
C GLY A 81 2.15 -6.49 15.71
N LEU A 82 3.36 -6.85 16.11
CA LEU A 82 4.51 -7.04 15.23
C LEU A 82 4.74 -8.51 14.90
N LEU A 83 5.42 -8.79 13.78
CA LEU A 83 5.95 -10.11 13.45
C LEU A 83 7.09 -10.52 14.40
N SER A 84 7.87 -9.54 14.85
CA SER A 84 8.93 -9.67 15.85
C SER A 84 9.25 -8.31 16.47
N ALA A 85 9.89 -8.29 17.63
CA ALA A 85 10.36 -7.05 18.26
C ALA A 85 11.18 -6.20 17.27
N GLY A 86 10.87 -4.91 17.16
CA GLY A 86 11.49 -3.98 16.23
C GLY A 86 11.18 -4.22 14.75
N GLY A 87 10.24 -5.12 14.43
CA GLY A 87 9.88 -5.52 13.07
C GLY A 87 8.66 -4.81 12.50
N TYR A 88 8.05 -5.45 11.53
CA TYR A 88 6.87 -4.97 10.80
C TYR A 88 5.56 -5.50 11.38
N ALA A 89 4.46 -4.86 11.05
CA ALA A 89 3.12 -5.26 11.49
C ALA A 89 2.76 -6.68 11.01
N ASN A 90 2.05 -7.41 11.86
CA ASN A 90 1.51 -8.72 11.52
C ASN A 90 0.13 -8.55 10.88
N ALA A 91 0.08 -8.26 9.59
CA ALA A 91 -1.14 -8.10 8.82
C ALA A 91 -2.02 -9.36 8.84
N THR A 92 -1.43 -10.56 8.89
CA THR A 92 -2.16 -11.82 8.95
C THR A 92 -3.11 -11.90 10.16
N ASN A 93 -2.73 -11.29 11.29
CA ASN A 93 -3.62 -11.23 12.46
C ASN A 93 -4.87 -10.39 12.18
N GLN A 94 -4.72 -9.28 11.46
CA GLN A 94 -5.85 -8.46 11.02
C GLN A 94 -6.70 -9.21 10.01
N ASP A 95 -6.09 -9.75 8.95
CA ASP A 95 -6.77 -10.47 7.89
C ASP A 95 -7.63 -11.62 8.45
N THR A 96 -7.04 -12.43 9.34
CA THR A 96 -7.75 -13.53 10.02
C THR A 96 -8.89 -13.04 10.89
N PHE A 97 -8.66 -11.98 11.68
CA PHE A 97 -9.67 -11.44 12.60
C PHE A 97 -10.82 -10.78 11.84
N CYS A 98 -10.52 -10.05 10.78
CA CYS A 98 -11.49 -9.30 9.98
C CYS A 98 -12.12 -10.12 8.85
N ALA A 99 -11.77 -11.41 8.72
CA ALA A 99 -12.33 -12.26 7.69
C ALA A 99 -13.87 -12.23 7.70
N ARG A 100 -14.47 -12.03 6.53
CA ARG A 100 -15.94 -11.97 6.31
C ARG A 100 -16.66 -10.81 7.00
N THR A 101 -15.95 -9.75 7.37
CA THR A 101 -16.56 -8.55 7.95
C THR A 101 -15.63 -7.35 7.75
N THR A 102 -16.21 -6.17 7.64
CA THR A 102 -15.42 -4.94 7.69
C THR A 102 -14.89 -4.71 9.10
N CYS A 103 -13.64 -4.29 9.21
CA CYS A 103 -13.05 -3.79 10.43
C CYS A 103 -12.75 -2.29 10.32
N VAL A 104 -12.85 -1.60 11.45
CA VAL A 104 -12.38 -0.21 11.58
C VAL A 104 -11.27 -0.15 12.62
N ILE A 105 -10.28 0.71 12.39
CA ILE A 105 -9.23 1.00 13.37
C ILE A 105 -9.85 1.89 14.45
N THR A 106 -9.75 1.47 15.71
CA THR A 106 -10.36 2.18 16.86
C THR A 106 -9.36 2.86 17.74
N GLU A 107 -8.10 2.46 17.71
CA GLU A 107 -7.04 2.99 18.55
C GLU A 107 -5.68 2.81 17.86
N LEU A 108 -4.81 3.80 17.94
CA LEU A 108 -3.40 3.73 17.59
C LEU A 108 -2.59 3.75 18.88
N PHE A 109 -1.77 2.72 19.10
CA PHE A 109 -0.97 2.62 20.31
C PHE A 109 0.31 3.44 20.19
N ASP A 110 0.58 4.24 21.20
CA ASP A 110 1.84 4.96 21.34
C ASP A 110 2.96 3.98 21.68
N GLN A 111 3.99 3.94 20.85
CA GLN A 111 5.18 3.13 21.08
C GLN A 111 6.18 3.79 22.02
N SER A 112 6.00 5.08 22.35
CA SER A 112 6.82 5.79 23.31
C SER A 112 6.51 5.35 24.76
N PRO A 113 7.38 5.63 25.72
CA PRO A 113 7.08 5.31 27.12
C PRO A 113 5.98 6.17 27.75
N GLU A 114 5.52 7.21 27.05
CA GLU A 114 4.54 8.17 27.59
C GLU A 114 3.11 7.63 27.55
N GLY A 115 2.77 6.76 26.58
CA GLY A 115 1.48 6.08 26.51
C GLY A 115 0.33 6.94 25.98
N ASN A 116 0.62 7.87 25.10
CA ASN A 116 -0.32 8.79 24.46
C ASN A 116 -1.10 8.09 23.33
N ASN A 117 -1.96 7.13 23.64
CA ASN A 117 -2.73 6.41 22.63
C ASN A 117 -3.77 7.32 21.97
N LEU A 118 -3.89 7.22 20.63
CA LEU A 118 -4.93 7.95 19.90
C LEU A 118 -6.18 7.09 19.73
N THR A 119 -7.32 7.66 20.06
CA THR A 119 -8.64 7.07 19.84
C THR A 119 -9.41 7.87 18.80
N ILE A 120 -10.46 7.29 18.21
CA ILE A 120 -11.32 8.00 17.25
C ILE A 120 -11.77 9.33 17.87
N GLU A 121 -11.63 10.42 17.12
CA GLU A 121 -11.94 11.77 17.57
C GLU A 121 -13.44 11.95 17.87
N GLY A 122 -13.73 12.66 18.93
CA GLY A 122 -15.05 13.10 19.31
C GLY A 122 -15.53 14.29 18.49
N ALA A 123 -16.72 14.81 18.80
CA ALA A 123 -17.20 16.06 18.22
C ALA A 123 -16.35 17.24 18.72
N GLY A 124 -16.00 18.15 17.79
CA GLY A 124 -15.30 19.41 18.09
C GLY A 124 -16.11 20.63 17.64
N GLY A 125 -15.43 21.79 17.59
CA GLY A 125 -16.03 23.05 17.18
C GLY A 125 -16.49 23.08 15.73
N ALA A 126 -15.75 22.42 14.83
CA ALA A 126 -16.01 22.40 13.40
C ALA A 126 -16.99 21.30 12.97
N ALA A 127 -16.89 20.09 13.56
CA ALA A 127 -17.65 18.93 13.08
C ALA A 127 -18.15 18.03 14.22
N GLY A 128 -19.03 17.06 13.85
CA GLY A 128 -19.46 15.97 14.71
C GLY A 128 -18.35 14.95 14.96
N ALA A 129 -18.64 13.93 15.76
CA ALA A 129 -17.68 12.87 16.04
C ALA A 129 -17.30 12.10 14.77
N ASP A 130 -16.04 11.74 14.68
CA ASP A 130 -15.46 11.00 13.57
C ASP A 130 -15.80 9.50 13.59
N VAL A 131 -15.47 8.83 12.49
CA VAL A 131 -15.55 7.38 12.38
C VAL A 131 -14.14 6.78 12.29
N GLY A 132 -13.98 5.53 12.70
CA GLY A 132 -12.70 4.84 12.55
C GLY A 132 -12.42 4.50 11.08
N ALA A 133 -11.17 4.64 10.68
CA ALA A 133 -10.70 4.27 9.35
C ALA A 133 -10.99 2.80 9.04
N ASN A 134 -11.35 2.49 7.80
CA ASN A 134 -11.44 1.10 7.33
C ASN A 134 -10.05 0.45 7.39
N ALA A 135 -9.93 -0.60 8.17
CA ALA A 135 -8.64 -1.24 8.44
C ALA A 135 -8.01 -1.92 7.23
N ALA A 136 -8.79 -2.26 6.21
CA ALA A 136 -8.32 -2.92 5.00
C ALA A 136 -8.17 -1.98 3.78
N ALA A 137 -8.51 -0.70 3.91
CA ALA A 137 -8.59 0.22 2.78
C ALA A 137 -7.22 0.56 2.15
N LEU A 138 -6.12 0.37 2.87
CA LEU A 138 -4.80 0.77 2.39
C LEU A 138 -3.75 -0.34 2.63
N PRO A 139 -3.82 -1.46 1.89
CA PRO A 139 -2.76 -2.46 1.91
C PRO A 139 -1.50 -1.90 1.27
N VAL A 140 -0.34 -2.06 1.91
CA VAL A 140 0.97 -1.64 1.38
C VAL A 140 2.03 -2.66 1.76
N THR A 141 3.21 -2.56 1.16
CA THR A 141 4.37 -3.36 1.52
C THR A 141 5.39 -2.48 2.25
N ALA A 142 5.93 -2.97 3.36
CA ALA A 142 7.07 -2.36 4.04
C ALA A 142 8.07 -3.46 4.42
N GLY A 143 9.32 -3.29 4.01
CA GLY A 143 10.37 -4.29 4.24
C GLY A 143 10.08 -5.67 3.64
N GLY A 144 9.30 -5.73 2.57
CA GLY A 144 8.87 -6.97 1.94
C GLY A 144 7.69 -7.67 2.63
N HIS A 145 7.06 -7.05 3.63
CA HIS A 145 5.89 -7.59 4.33
C HIS A 145 4.63 -6.83 3.93
N LYS A 146 3.52 -7.54 3.69
CA LYS A 146 2.20 -6.92 3.60
C LYS A 146 1.87 -6.27 4.95
N VAL A 147 1.46 -5.03 4.91
CA VAL A 147 1.00 -4.25 6.07
C VAL A 147 -0.16 -3.34 5.62
N TYR A 148 -0.79 -2.65 6.54
CA TYR A 148 -1.86 -1.71 6.21
C TYR A 148 -1.49 -0.31 6.68
N GLY A 149 -1.63 0.68 5.80
CA GLY A 149 -1.65 2.10 6.17
C GLY A 149 -2.98 2.50 6.78
N LEU A 150 -3.02 3.66 7.40
CA LEU A 150 -4.24 4.28 7.90
C LEU A 150 -4.82 5.16 6.78
N TYR A 151 -5.98 4.76 6.25
CA TYR A 151 -6.68 5.50 5.20
C TYR A 151 -7.64 6.51 5.83
N ILE A 152 -7.31 7.78 5.75
CA ILE A 152 -8.13 8.89 6.24
C ILE A 152 -9.04 9.33 5.10
N ALA A 153 -10.33 9.05 5.24
CA ALA A 153 -11.40 9.65 4.44
C ALA A 153 -11.95 10.87 5.19
N GLY A 154 -12.71 11.71 4.54
CA GLY A 154 -13.42 12.77 5.24
C GLY A 154 -14.24 12.22 6.43
N GLN A 155 -14.27 12.94 7.54
CA GLN A 155 -14.87 12.54 8.83
C GLN A 155 -14.16 11.35 9.50
N THR A 156 -12.85 11.26 9.32
CA THR A 156 -12.01 10.23 9.96
C THR A 156 -10.81 10.90 10.59
N GLY A 157 -10.68 10.81 11.91
CA GLY A 157 -9.60 11.40 12.67
C GLY A 157 -9.42 10.71 14.02
N TYR A 158 -8.26 10.94 14.64
CA TYR A 158 -7.87 10.35 15.92
C TYR A 158 -7.26 11.40 16.83
N ARG A 159 -7.48 11.25 18.15
CA ARG A 159 -7.05 12.27 19.12
C ARG A 159 -6.74 11.69 20.49
N ASP A 160 -5.85 12.39 21.22
CA ASP A 160 -5.67 12.29 22.66
C ASP A 160 -5.56 13.71 23.27
N ASN A 161 -6.48 14.04 24.17
CA ASN A 161 -6.51 15.32 24.90
C ASN A 161 -5.82 15.27 26.27
N SER A 162 -5.24 14.12 26.65
CA SER A 162 -4.72 13.88 28.00
C SER A 162 -3.29 13.36 27.98
N THR A 163 -2.45 13.99 27.18
CA THR A 163 -1.10 13.53 26.86
C THR A 163 -0.08 13.74 27.96
N HIS A 164 1.06 13.09 27.82
CA HIS A 164 2.24 13.23 28.68
C HIS A 164 3.46 13.57 27.81
N GLY A 165 4.31 14.46 28.31
CA GLY A 165 5.59 14.79 27.67
C GLY A 165 5.50 15.65 26.39
N VAL A 166 4.29 15.88 25.87
CA VAL A 166 4.07 16.72 24.68
C VAL A 166 4.31 18.20 25.03
N ALA A 167 4.84 18.96 24.08
CA ALA A 167 5.20 20.36 24.26
C ALA A 167 3.97 21.23 24.59
N VAL A 168 4.15 22.18 25.49
CA VAL A 168 3.13 23.19 25.87
C VAL A 168 3.78 24.57 26.02
N ASN A 169 3.02 25.63 25.72
CA ASN A 169 3.41 27.03 26.03
C ASN A 169 4.83 27.39 25.54
N GLY A 170 5.13 27.19 24.29
CA GLY A 170 6.41 27.58 23.70
C GLY A 170 7.59 26.67 24.04
N GLN A 171 7.33 25.45 24.46
CA GLN A 171 8.35 24.42 24.53
C GLN A 171 8.74 23.96 23.12
N PRO A 172 10.03 23.64 22.88
CA PRO A 172 10.47 23.18 21.57
C PRO A 172 9.99 21.76 21.31
N GLU A 173 9.62 21.49 20.05
CA GLU A 173 9.21 20.18 19.58
C GLU A 173 9.65 19.92 18.14
N GLY A 174 9.59 18.69 17.73
CA GLY A 174 9.72 18.25 16.34
C GLY A 174 8.75 17.12 16.07
N MET A 175 8.33 16.99 14.83
CA MET A 175 7.45 15.93 14.41
C MET A 175 7.68 15.55 12.96
N TYR A 176 7.34 14.33 12.61
CA TYR A 176 7.21 13.91 11.23
C TYR A 176 6.06 12.94 11.08
N MET A 177 5.53 12.87 9.87
CA MET A 177 4.71 11.76 9.40
C MET A 177 5.21 11.23 8.06
N VAL A 178 5.02 9.95 7.81
CA VAL A 178 5.08 9.36 6.47
C VAL A 178 3.64 9.23 6.00
N ALA A 179 3.35 9.91 4.90
CA ALA A 179 2.02 10.02 4.33
C ALA A 179 2.06 9.77 2.81
N SER A 180 0.91 9.70 2.13
CA SER A 180 0.88 9.63 0.66
C SER A 180 0.79 11.02 0.06
N GLY A 181 1.63 11.31 -0.95
CA GLY A 181 1.53 12.52 -1.75
C GLY A 181 0.50 12.43 -2.90
N THR A 182 -0.16 11.29 -3.04
CA THR A 182 -1.14 11.04 -4.11
C THR A 182 -2.57 10.88 -3.59
N HIS A 183 -2.76 10.67 -2.27
CA HIS A 183 -4.06 10.62 -1.62
C HIS A 183 -4.22 11.87 -0.73
N VAL A 184 -4.56 12.97 -1.36
CA VAL A 184 -4.67 14.30 -0.74
C VAL A 184 -5.80 15.09 -1.39
N ASN A 185 -6.32 16.10 -0.68
CA ASN A 185 -7.24 17.09 -1.24
C ASN A 185 -6.92 18.48 -0.67
N SER A 186 -7.76 19.46 -1.00
CA SER A 186 -7.68 20.83 -0.46
C SER A 186 -8.63 21.05 0.73
N GLY A 187 -9.10 20.00 1.35
CA GLY A 187 -9.87 20.08 2.59
C GLY A 187 -8.97 20.30 3.79
N CYS A 188 -9.42 21.06 4.77
CA CYS A 188 -8.74 21.16 6.05
C CYS A 188 -9.33 20.15 7.04
N CYS A 189 -8.50 19.45 7.84
CA CYS A 189 -7.03 19.42 7.79
C CYS A 189 -6.56 17.97 7.87
N PHE A 190 -5.49 17.62 7.15
CA PHE A 190 -4.82 16.34 7.34
C PHE A 190 -3.56 16.60 8.18
N ASP A 191 -3.80 16.82 9.48
CA ASP A 191 -2.77 17.17 10.44
C ASP A 191 -2.27 15.98 11.22
N PHE A 192 -1.02 16.07 11.63
CA PHE A 192 -0.43 15.25 12.68
C PHE A 192 0.43 16.14 13.58
N GLY A 193 0.07 16.24 14.86
CA GLY A 193 0.86 17.03 15.80
C GLY A 193 0.08 17.54 16.99
N ASN A 194 0.59 18.64 17.55
CA ASN A 194 0.10 19.31 18.74
C ASN A 194 -1.16 20.12 18.45
N ALA A 195 -2.17 20.01 19.29
CA ALA A 195 -3.45 20.70 19.12
C ALA A 195 -4.03 21.19 20.45
N GLU A 196 -5.14 21.90 20.36
CA GLU A 196 -5.91 22.38 21.49
C GLU A 196 -6.51 21.23 22.29
N THR A 197 -6.55 21.37 23.60
CA THR A 197 -7.15 20.34 24.50
C THR A 197 -8.67 20.45 24.58
N ASN A 198 -9.26 21.55 24.12
CA ASN A 198 -10.69 21.84 24.20
C ASN A 198 -11.46 21.64 22.88
N THR A 199 -10.78 21.25 21.79
CA THR A 199 -11.36 21.03 20.45
C THR A 199 -12.07 22.25 19.85
N ASP A 200 -11.65 23.47 20.20
CA ASP A 200 -12.21 24.73 19.69
C ASP A 200 -11.10 25.60 19.08
N ASP A 201 -11.22 25.96 17.80
CA ASP A 201 -10.37 26.97 17.17
C ASP A 201 -10.71 28.36 17.78
N ASN A 202 -9.79 28.90 18.54
CA ASN A 202 -9.93 30.25 19.12
C ASN A 202 -8.89 31.24 18.56
N GLY A 203 -8.05 30.80 17.62
CA GLY A 203 -7.16 31.65 16.85
C GLY A 203 -5.96 32.21 17.61
N ASN A 204 -5.54 31.58 18.69
CA ASN A 204 -4.48 32.07 19.57
C ASN A 204 -3.14 31.33 19.44
N GLY A 205 -2.97 30.49 18.41
CA GLY A 205 -1.73 29.74 18.17
C GLY A 205 -1.52 28.58 19.14
N HIS A 206 -2.57 27.85 19.47
CA HIS A 206 -2.54 26.72 20.38
C HIS A 206 -2.13 25.40 19.70
N MET A 207 -2.07 25.40 18.37
CA MET A 207 -1.59 24.28 17.57
C MET A 207 -0.14 24.45 17.12
N ASP A 208 0.51 23.31 16.85
CA ASP A 208 1.73 23.16 16.07
C ASP A 208 1.72 21.75 15.47
N ALA A 209 1.15 21.62 14.28
CA ALA A 209 0.97 20.34 13.61
C ALA A 209 1.53 20.37 12.18
N VAL A 210 2.05 19.23 11.71
CA VAL A 210 2.44 19.08 10.29
C VAL A 210 1.24 18.68 9.47
N ASN A 211 0.97 19.44 8.42
CA ASN A 211 -0.09 19.21 7.42
C ASN A 211 0.52 18.75 6.10
N LEU A 212 -0.22 17.92 5.38
CA LEU A 212 0.07 17.56 3.98
C LEU A 212 -1.21 17.61 3.15
N GLY A 213 -1.33 18.61 2.28
CA GLY A 213 -2.52 18.81 1.46
C GLY A 213 -2.28 19.67 0.22
N THR A 214 -3.33 19.89 -0.55
CA THR A 214 -3.30 20.79 -1.73
C THR A 214 -4.00 22.12 -1.47
N GLU A 215 -4.27 22.46 -0.22
CA GLU A 215 -4.74 23.80 0.14
C GLU A 215 -3.60 24.80 0.15
N CYS A 216 -3.74 25.88 -0.59
CA CYS A 216 -2.82 27.01 -0.56
C CYS A 216 -3.47 28.16 0.22
N TYR A 217 -3.43 28.08 1.55
CA TYR A 217 -4.07 29.07 2.41
C TYR A 217 -3.50 30.48 2.22
N PHE A 218 -2.18 30.58 2.16
CA PHE A 218 -1.49 31.85 1.87
C PHE A 218 -0.93 31.85 0.46
N SER A 219 -1.74 32.24 -0.50
CA SER A 219 -1.34 32.35 -1.91
C SER A 219 -0.30 33.48 -2.15
N PRO A 220 0.67 33.31 -3.07
CA PRO A 220 0.85 32.18 -3.98
C PRO A 220 1.69 31.03 -3.39
N CYS A 221 1.33 29.81 -3.76
CA CYS A 221 2.15 28.61 -3.58
C CYS A 221 2.85 28.24 -4.88
N SER A 222 3.89 27.41 -4.83
CA SER A 222 4.58 26.89 -6.01
C SER A 222 4.04 25.53 -6.41
N GLY A 223 3.86 25.31 -7.71
CA GLY A 223 3.36 24.01 -8.21
C GLY A 223 1.89 23.73 -7.85
N SER A 224 1.53 22.47 -7.88
CA SER A 224 0.19 21.96 -7.56
C SER A 224 0.09 21.28 -6.18
N GLY A 225 1.16 21.26 -5.42
CA GLY A 225 1.23 20.52 -4.15
C GLY A 225 1.38 19.00 -4.37
N PRO A 226 1.07 18.17 -3.36
CA PRO A 226 0.76 18.62 -2.00
C PRO A 226 1.95 19.29 -1.31
N TRP A 227 1.65 20.25 -0.46
CA TRP A 227 2.66 20.97 0.30
C TRP A 227 2.74 20.43 1.71
N VAL A 228 3.96 20.39 2.25
CA VAL A 228 4.17 20.21 3.69
C VAL A 228 4.06 21.58 4.34
N GLU A 229 3.11 21.73 5.24
CA GLU A 229 2.79 22.99 5.89
C GLU A 229 2.77 22.83 7.41
N ALA A 230 2.88 23.94 8.11
CA ALA A 230 2.67 23.99 9.55
C ALA A 230 1.28 24.56 9.81
N ASP A 231 0.40 23.77 10.41
CA ASP A 231 -0.82 24.28 11.03
C ASP A 231 -0.49 24.82 12.42
N MET A 232 -0.67 26.12 12.57
CA MET A 232 -0.45 26.85 13.81
C MET A 232 -1.75 27.53 14.28
N GLU A 233 -2.91 26.92 14.02
CA GLU A 233 -4.28 27.35 14.31
C GLU A 233 -4.75 28.56 13.47
N ASN A 234 -3.92 29.57 13.23
CA ASN A 234 -4.31 30.74 12.45
C ASN A 234 -4.02 30.60 10.94
N GLY A 235 -3.90 29.38 10.46
CA GLY A 235 -3.71 29.01 9.06
C GLY A 235 -2.56 28.05 8.84
N LEU A 236 -2.54 27.50 7.62
CA LEU A 236 -1.52 26.59 7.13
C LEU A 236 -0.36 27.39 6.54
N PHE A 237 0.81 27.32 7.16
CA PHE A 237 2.01 28.07 6.76
C PHE A 237 2.95 27.19 5.94
N SER A 238 3.07 27.46 4.65
CA SER A 238 4.01 26.76 3.77
C SER A 238 5.47 27.22 3.93
N GLY A 239 5.72 28.20 4.83
CA GLY A 239 7.00 28.79 5.20
C GLY A 239 6.92 30.29 5.39
N GLY A 240 7.79 30.86 6.22
CA GLY A 240 7.81 32.29 6.52
C GLY A 240 6.50 32.78 7.13
N ASN A 241 5.99 33.90 6.61
CA ASN A 241 4.72 34.50 7.02
C ASN A 241 3.53 33.99 6.19
N GLY A 242 3.61 32.80 5.62
CA GLY A 242 2.56 32.17 4.84
C GLY A 242 3.00 31.86 3.42
N PRO A 243 3.00 32.81 2.46
CA PRO A 243 3.37 32.50 1.09
C PRO A 243 4.83 32.08 0.97
N ASN A 244 5.10 30.92 0.38
CA ASN A 244 6.45 30.43 0.14
C ASN A 244 6.53 29.69 -1.19
N THR A 245 7.10 30.34 -2.20
CA THR A 245 7.30 29.76 -3.54
C THR A 245 8.53 28.84 -3.63
N ALA A 246 9.28 28.64 -2.54
CA ALA A 246 10.36 27.66 -2.49
C ALA A 246 9.87 26.28 -2.01
N ASN A 247 8.64 26.21 -1.50
CA ASN A 247 7.98 24.95 -1.19
C ASN A 247 7.26 24.46 -2.45
N ASP A 248 7.87 23.54 -3.17
CA ASP A 248 7.40 23.03 -4.48
C ASP A 248 6.36 21.92 -4.33
N GLY A 249 6.11 21.46 -3.10
CA GLY A 249 5.29 20.28 -2.82
C GLY A 249 6.04 18.97 -3.07
N ASN A 250 5.38 17.87 -2.77
CA ASN A 250 5.91 16.52 -2.98
C ASN A 250 4.78 15.51 -3.24
N SER A 251 4.63 15.10 -4.49
CA SER A 251 3.62 14.13 -4.93
C SER A 251 4.14 12.69 -5.02
N SER A 252 5.19 12.35 -4.26
CA SER A 252 5.66 10.96 -4.17
C SER A 252 4.59 10.06 -3.56
N ASP A 253 4.57 8.78 -3.92
CA ASP A 253 3.63 7.81 -3.34
C ASP A 253 3.73 7.76 -1.81
N PHE A 254 4.95 7.90 -1.29
CA PHE A 254 5.24 8.03 0.14
C PHE A 254 6.09 9.28 0.37
N VAL A 255 5.57 10.18 1.18
CA VAL A 255 6.18 11.46 1.52
C VAL A 255 6.57 11.44 2.99
N THR A 256 7.81 11.81 3.29
CA THR A 256 8.20 12.23 4.62
C THR A 256 7.88 13.72 4.75
N ALA A 257 6.96 14.07 5.63
CA ALA A 257 6.63 15.45 5.99
C ALA A 257 7.14 15.74 7.41
N MET A 258 7.94 16.80 7.58
CA MET A 258 8.55 17.16 8.86
C MET A 258 8.30 18.62 9.20
N LEU A 259 7.96 18.85 10.46
CA LEU A 259 7.92 20.14 11.11
C LEU A 259 8.76 20.09 12.37
N LYS A 260 9.56 21.13 12.63
CA LYS A 260 10.19 21.32 13.93
C LYS A 260 10.14 22.79 14.33
N ASN A 261 9.97 23.02 15.60
CA ASN A 261 9.75 24.33 16.18
C ASN A 261 10.56 24.51 17.47
N ASN A 262 11.27 25.62 17.60
CA ASN A 262 11.99 25.89 18.84
C ASN A 262 11.10 26.52 19.94
N GLY A 263 9.80 26.66 19.64
CA GLY A 263 8.80 27.16 20.55
C GLY A 263 8.81 28.68 20.77
N GLN A 264 9.74 29.42 20.20
CA GLN A 264 9.92 30.83 20.51
C GLN A 264 10.19 31.74 19.30
N THR A 265 11.02 31.32 18.37
CA THR A 265 11.52 32.23 17.34
C THR A 265 11.66 31.61 15.96
N THR A 266 11.78 30.28 15.87
CA THR A 266 12.18 29.61 14.62
C THR A 266 11.44 28.31 14.46
N TYR A 267 10.97 28.05 13.23
CA TYR A 267 10.47 26.76 12.79
C TYR A 267 11.11 26.35 11.47
N ALA A 268 11.05 25.07 11.15
CA ALA A 268 11.51 24.54 9.90
C ALA A 268 10.52 23.52 9.32
N LEU A 269 10.33 23.58 7.99
CA LEU A 269 9.58 22.64 7.20
C LEU A 269 10.54 21.85 6.31
N LYS A 270 10.49 20.55 6.39
CA LYS A 270 11.30 19.64 5.60
C LYS A 270 10.46 18.52 5.05
N GLY A 271 10.94 17.89 4.00
CA GLY A 271 10.34 16.68 3.49
C GLY A 271 11.15 16.04 2.39
N GLY A 272 10.71 14.86 1.98
CA GLY A 272 11.38 14.08 0.96
C GLY A 272 10.54 12.89 0.52
N ASN A 273 11.04 12.17 -0.48
CA ASN A 273 10.47 10.89 -0.85
C ASN A 273 10.85 9.85 0.22
N ALA A 274 9.87 9.22 0.86
CA ALA A 274 10.09 8.21 1.89
C ALA A 274 10.64 6.87 1.35
N GLN A 275 10.69 6.71 0.02
CA GLN A 275 11.23 5.52 -0.63
C GLN A 275 12.69 5.70 -1.06
N SER A 276 13.18 6.94 -1.21
CA SER A 276 14.53 7.19 -1.70
C SER A 276 14.98 8.63 -1.42
N GLY A 277 16.30 8.83 -1.36
CA GLY A 277 16.90 10.17 -1.25
C GLY A 277 16.91 10.74 0.17
N GLY A 278 17.23 12.01 0.27
CA GLY A 278 17.33 12.77 1.51
C GLY A 278 16.19 13.78 1.65
N LEU A 279 16.29 14.62 2.68
CA LEU A 279 15.34 15.69 2.96
C LEU A 279 15.69 16.96 2.16
N SER A 280 14.64 17.64 1.68
CA SER A 280 14.69 19.05 1.28
C SER A 280 14.23 19.91 2.45
N THR A 281 14.85 21.08 2.64
CA THR A 281 14.38 22.10 3.58
C THR A 281 13.69 23.18 2.77
N TRP A 282 12.36 23.29 2.91
CA TRP A 282 11.58 24.32 2.21
C TRP A 282 11.51 25.62 3.00
N TRP A 283 11.67 25.55 4.30
CA TRP A 283 11.76 26.70 5.19
C TRP A 283 12.59 26.38 6.43
N GLU A 284 13.40 27.33 6.84
CA GLU A 284 14.00 27.41 8.18
C GLU A 284 14.21 28.87 8.51
N GLY A 285 13.46 29.37 9.47
CA GLY A 285 13.48 30.80 9.79
C GLY A 285 12.47 31.19 10.86
N ALA A 286 12.17 32.48 10.90
CA ALA A 286 11.29 33.06 11.92
C ALA A 286 9.89 32.44 11.88
N LEU A 287 9.28 32.34 13.07
CA LEU A 287 7.86 32.04 13.24
C LEU A 287 6.99 33.05 12.49
N PRO A 288 5.78 32.69 12.06
CA PRO A 288 4.86 33.63 11.43
C PRO A 288 4.53 34.81 12.36
N ASP A 289 4.45 36.02 11.77
CA ASP A 289 4.04 37.24 12.46
C ASP A 289 3.09 38.01 11.52
N ILE A 290 1.85 37.56 11.44
CA ILE A 290 0.81 38.13 10.59
C ILE A 290 -0.23 38.84 11.47
N GLY A 291 -0.36 40.16 11.32
CA GLY A 291 -1.41 40.93 11.98
C GLY A 291 -1.36 40.94 13.52
N GLY A 292 -0.20 40.68 14.10
CA GLY A 292 -0.02 40.59 15.56
C GLY A 292 -0.32 39.22 16.15
N TYR A 293 -0.48 38.22 15.30
CA TYR A 293 -0.57 36.82 15.70
C TYR A 293 0.73 36.32 16.33
N THR A 294 0.61 35.61 17.45
CA THR A 294 1.74 35.04 18.17
C THR A 294 1.52 33.54 18.35
N PRO A 295 2.15 32.69 17.49
CA PRO A 295 2.05 31.24 17.62
C PRO A 295 2.78 30.72 18.86
N MET A 296 2.70 29.41 19.08
CA MET A 296 3.40 28.67 20.16
C MET A 296 2.82 28.86 21.55
N HIS A 297 1.50 28.83 21.63
CA HIS A 297 0.81 28.62 22.88
C HIS A 297 0.28 27.16 22.98
N GLN A 298 1.04 26.22 22.43
CA GLN A 298 0.66 24.79 22.34
C GLN A 298 0.01 24.30 23.63
N GLU A 299 -1.05 23.51 23.51
CA GLU A 299 -1.78 22.95 24.65
C GLU A 299 -1.46 21.48 24.93
N GLY A 300 -0.89 20.79 23.95
CA GLY A 300 -0.36 19.44 24.11
C GLY A 300 -1.34 18.31 23.85
N ALA A 301 -2.54 18.54 23.31
CA ALA A 301 -3.29 17.45 22.70
C ALA A 301 -2.58 16.94 21.43
N ILE A 302 -2.89 15.72 21.00
CA ILE A 302 -2.37 15.15 19.77
C ILE A 302 -3.54 14.84 18.84
N VAL A 303 -3.42 15.28 17.58
CA VAL A 303 -4.37 14.95 16.50
C VAL A 303 -3.68 14.18 15.38
N LEU A 304 -4.46 13.39 14.65
CA LEU A 304 -4.05 12.72 13.41
C LEU A 304 -5.23 12.63 12.46
N GLY A 305 -5.08 13.21 11.27
CA GLY A 305 -6.06 13.13 10.18
C GLY A 305 -7.23 14.12 10.31
N THR A 306 -7.12 15.07 11.21
CA THR A 306 -8.12 16.11 11.48
C THR A 306 -7.43 17.35 12.04
N GLY A 307 -8.06 18.51 11.95
CA GLY A 307 -7.56 19.73 12.60
C GLY A 307 -7.87 19.77 14.10
N GLY A 308 -7.33 20.77 14.79
CA GLY A 308 -7.44 20.93 16.23
C GLY A 308 -8.87 21.09 16.75
N ASP A 309 -9.75 21.68 15.98
CA ASP A 309 -11.17 21.86 16.28
C ASP A 309 -12.07 20.77 15.68
N ASN A 310 -11.48 19.66 15.23
CA ASN A 310 -12.13 18.61 14.44
C ASN A 310 -12.63 19.10 13.08
N SER A 311 -11.89 19.97 12.39
CA SER A 311 -12.05 20.18 10.95
C SER A 311 -11.56 18.96 10.21
N ASN A 312 -12.49 18.14 9.66
CA ASN A 312 -12.25 16.76 9.24
C ASN A 312 -12.67 16.48 7.79
N TRP A 313 -12.53 17.47 6.89
CA TRP A 313 -12.90 17.30 5.48
C TRP A 313 -11.73 16.93 4.57
N SER A 314 -10.53 16.79 5.14
CA SER A 314 -9.37 16.35 4.41
C SER A 314 -9.40 14.84 4.16
N VAL A 315 -8.63 14.41 3.17
CA VAL A 315 -8.27 13.01 2.95
C VAL A 315 -6.76 12.87 3.02
N GLY A 316 -6.29 11.69 3.42
CA GLY A 316 -4.86 11.41 3.52
C GLY A 316 -4.58 9.95 3.84
N SER A 317 -3.32 9.60 3.80
CA SER A 317 -2.86 8.25 4.17
C SER A 317 -1.69 8.37 5.12
N PHE A 318 -1.78 7.75 6.29
CA PHE A 318 -0.73 7.78 7.29
C PHE A 318 -0.12 6.38 7.47
N PHE A 319 1.18 6.30 7.59
CA PHE A 319 1.91 5.04 7.77
C PHE A 319 2.68 5.01 9.09
N GLU A 320 3.39 6.05 9.42
CA GLU A 320 4.10 6.25 10.70
C GLU A 320 4.31 7.73 10.97
N GLY A 321 4.45 8.08 12.23
CA GLY A 321 4.80 9.43 12.64
C GLY A 321 5.21 9.48 14.10
N VAL A 322 5.99 10.50 14.45
CA VAL A 322 6.43 10.74 15.83
C VAL A 322 6.37 12.21 16.20
N MET A 323 6.27 12.46 17.48
CA MET A 323 6.53 13.76 18.09
C MET A 323 7.68 13.64 19.09
N THR A 324 8.53 14.65 19.19
CA THR A 324 9.73 14.66 20.03
C THR A 324 9.71 15.80 21.05
N ALA A 325 10.29 15.56 22.20
CA ALA A 325 10.66 16.64 23.11
C ALA A 325 11.93 17.32 22.59
N GLY A 326 11.82 18.64 22.29
CA GLY A 326 12.96 19.44 21.83
C GLY A 326 13.05 19.56 20.31
N TYR A 327 13.94 20.44 19.85
CA TYR A 327 14.20 20.77 18.45
C TYR A 327 15.31 19.86 17.91
N PRO A 328 15.02 18.86 17.05
CA PRO A 328 16.02 17.97 16.52
C PRO A 328 17.06 18.70 15.64
N SER A 329 18.29 18.20 15.64
CA SER A 329 19.31 18.69 14.71
C SER A 329 19.05 18.16 13.29
N ASP A 330 19.52 18.89 12.27
CA ASP A 330 19.41 18.44 10.87
C ASP A 330 20.08 17.07 10.64
N ALA A 331 21.19 16.82 11.32
CA ALA A 331 21.84 15.51 11.23
C ALA A 331 20.97 14.38 11.83
N THR A 332 20.16 14.70 12.84
CA THR A 332 19.19 13.75 13.41
C THR A 332 18.05 13.52 12.42
N ASP A 333 17.50 14.58 11.83
CA ASP A 333 16.44 14.50 10.81
C ASP A 333 16.90 13.67 9.60
N ASP A 334 18.11 13.92 9.11
CA ASP A 334 18.70 13.18 7.98
C ASP A 334 18.88 11.68 8.30
N ALA A 335 19.28 11.36 9.54
CA ALA A 335 19.39 9.96 9.99
C ALA A 335 18.03 9.28 10.13
N VAL A 336 16.99 10.01 10.56
CA VAL A 336 15.61 9.53 10.61
C VAL A 336 15.09 9.29 9.19
N GLN A 337 15.32 10.20 8.25
CA GLN A 337 14.97 10.01 6.84
C GLN A 337 15.64 8.74 6.28
N ALA A 338 16.90 8.52 6.57
CA ALA A 338 17.59 7.30 6.13
C ALA A 338 16.95 6.02 6.72
N SER A 339 16.45 6.07 7.97
CA SER A 339 15.72 4.97 8.60
C SER A 339 14.32 4.77 7.97
N ILE A 340 13.65 5.86 7.57
CA ILE A 340 12.37 5.81 6.85
C ILE A 340 12.57 5.16 5.47
N VAL A 341 13.57 5.59 4.71
CA VAL A 341 13.90 4.99 3.40
C VAL A 341 14.23 3.50 3.55
N ALA A 342 14.98 3.14 4.61
CA ALA A 342 15.33 1.75 4.90
C ALA A 342 14.13 0.88 5.31
N ALA A 343 12.98 1.47 5.66
CA ALA A 343 11.74 0.72 5.91
C ALA A 343 11.22 0.04 4.63
N GLY A 344 11.67 0.50 3.45
CA GLY A 344 11.35 -0.15 2.18
C GLY A 344 9.87 -0.10 1.87
N TYR A 345 9.26 1.09 2.02
CA TYR A 345 7.89 1.33 1.58
C TYR A 345 7.76 1.07 0.09
N SER A 346 6.80 0.25 -0.25
CA SER A 346 6.31 0.14 -1.62
C SER A 346 4.79 0.05 -1.50
N GLY A 347 4.10 0.78 -2.32
CA GLY A 347 2.67 0.80 -2.30
C GLY A 347 2.08 -0.60 -2.50
N ALA A 348 0.87 -0.85 -2.03
CA ALA A 348 -0.11 -1.26 -3.02
C ALA A 348 -0.14 -0.07 -3.95
N SER A 349 0.72 -0.10 -4.92
CA SER A 349 1.14 1.07 -5.68
C SER A 349 -0.05 1.54 -6.51
N ASN A 350 -0.09 2.77 -6.60
CA ASN A 350 0.21 3.42 -7.87
C ASN A 350 1.64 3.09 -8.33
N GLY A 351 2.05 1.82 -8.51
CA GLY A 351 3.40 1.37 -8.89
C GLY A 351 3.79 -0.04 -8.46
N GLY A 352 3.01 -0.79 -7.66
CA GLY A 352 3.04 -2.26 -7.63
C GLY A 352 2.48 -2.80 -8.92
N THR A 353 2.89 -3.98 -9.31
CA THR A 353 2.22 -4.65 -10.43
C THR A 353 0.72 -4.53 -10.15
N PRO A 354 -0.05 -3.83 -11.00
CA PRO A 354 -1.50 -3.70 -10.79
C PRO A 354 -2.09 -5.07 -10.60
N PRO A 355 -3.17 -5.21 -9.81
CA PRO A 355 -3.83 -6.50 -9.70
C PRO A 355 -4.03 -7.09 -11.08
N ALA A 356 -3.75 -8.35 -11.21
CA ALA A 356 -3.91 -9.03 -12.50
C ALA A 356 -5.33 -8.80 -13.01
N GLY A 357 -5.45 -8.50 -14.31
CA GLY A 357 -6.74 -8.17 -14.92
C GLY A 357 -7.14 -6.71 -14.89
N THR A 358 -6.37 -5.85 -14.27
CA THR A 358 -6.68 -4.43 -14.29
C THR A 358 -6.21 -3.75 -15.58
N ILE A 359 -6.91 -2.70 -15.97
CA ILE A 359 -6.42 -1.73 -16.94
C ILE A 359 -5.95 -0.53 -16.13
N THR A 360 -4.66 -0.21 -16.21
CA THR A 360 -4.13 0.93 -15.47
C THR A 360 -3.86 2.12 -16.38
N GLY A 361 -4.28 3.29 -15.94
CA GLY A 361 -4.10 4.57 -16.61
C GLY A 361 -3.16 5.52 -15.87
N LEU A 362 -3.32 6.81 -16.12
CA LEU A 362 -2.51 7.88 -15.54
C LEU A 362 -2.49 7.81 -14.00
N GLY A 363 -1.33 8.05 -13.41
CA GLY A 363 -1.14 7.99 -11.97
C GLY A 363 -1.19 6.58 -11.38
N GLY A 364 -1.20 5.53 -12.23
CA GLY A 364 -1.33 4.14 -11.78
C GLY A 364 -2.73 3.78 -11.28
N GLN A 365 -3.73 4.58 -11.61
CA GLN A 365 -5.13 4.30 -11.28
C GLN A 365 -5.71 3.22 -12.17
N CYS A 366 -6.68 2.47 -11.66
CA CYS A 366 -7.39 1.44 -12.42
C CYS A 366 -8.62 1.99 -13.12
N VAL A 367 -8.91 1.46 -14.29
CA VAL A 367 -10.19 1.65 -14.97
C VAL A 367 -11.26 0.93 -14.16
N ASP A 368 -12.26 1.67 -13.74
CA ASP A 368 -13.25 1.35 -12.73
C ASP A 368 -14.67 1.60 -13.24
N VAL A 369 -15.67 0.95 -12.65
CA VAL A 369 -17.07 1.21 -12.97
C VAL A 369 -17.70 2.07 -11.86
N ILE A 370 -18.20 3.24 -12.21
CA ILE A 370 -18.69 4.22 -11.23
C ILE A 370 -19.76 3.63 -10.32
N GLY A 371 -19.51 3.72 -9.00
CA GLY A 371 -20.49 3.36 -7.97
C GLY A 371 -20.54 1.89 -7.63
N ASP A 372 -19.46 1.14 -7.86
CA ASP A 372 -19.39 -0.32 -7.63
C ASP A 372 -20.59 -1.04 -8.30
N ASP A 373 -20.90 -0.63 -9.54
CA ASP A 373 -22.05 -1.16 -10.27
C ASP A 373 -21.87 -2.65 -10.55
N SER A 374 -22.95 -3.37 -10.57
CA SER A 374 -22.98 -4.82 -10.78
C SER A 374 -23.10 -5.25 -12.25
N GLY A 375 -22.74 -4.37 -13.20
CA GLY A 375 -22.81 -4.63 -14.63
C GLY A 375 -24.13 -4.19 -15.27
N THR A 376 -24.58 -2.97 -15.02
CA THR A 376 -25.77 -2.37 -15.64
C THR A 376 -25.39 -1.66 -16.93
N ASP A 377 -26.19 -1.81 -17.99
CA ASP A 377 -26.03 -1.04 -19.22
C ASP A 377 -26.13 0.46 -18.96
N GLY A 378 -25.16 1.23 -19.43
CA GLY A 378 -25.04 2.66 -19.19
C GLY A 378 -24.31 3.03 -17.91
N ALA A 379 -23.76 2.07 -17.15
CA ALA A 379 -22.89 2.37 -16.03
C ALA A 379 -21.59 3.02 -16.56
N LEU A 380 -21.28 4.20 -16.05
CA LEU A 380 -20.14 4.99 -16.52
C LEU A 380 -18.83 4.40 -16.01
N VAL A 381 -17.76 4.61 -16.77
CA VAL A 381 -16.44 4.09 -16.48
C VAL A 381 -15.49 5.25 -16.19
N ASP A 382 -14.71 5.14 -15.12
CA ASP A 382 -13.83 6.18 -14.65
C ASP A 382 -12.42 5.65 -14.28
N LEU A 383 -11.62 6.48 -13.64
CA LEU A 383 -10.39 6.09 -12.98
C LEU A 383 -10.60 6.12 -11.46
N TRP A 384 -10.17 5.06 -10.81
CA TRP A 384 -10.18 4.95 -9.35
C TRP A 384 -8.90 4.28 -8.83
N GLY A 385 -8.56 4.52 -7.55
CA GLY A 385 -7.45 3.80 -6.94
C GLY A 385 -7.62 2.29 -7.07
N CYS A 386 -6.58 1.58 -7.53
CA CYS A 386 -6.64 0.13 -7.75
C CYS A 386 -6.97 -0.62 -6.46
N GLN A 387 -7.96 -1.48 -6.51
CA GLN A 387 -8.46 -2.28 -5.40
C GLN A 387 -8.46 -3.75 -5.82
N SER A 388 -7.65 -4.58 -5.19
CA SER A 388 -7.51 -6.00 -5.55
C SER A 388 -8.80 -6.82 -5.37
N TYR A 389 -9.77 -6.30 -4.61
CA TYR A 389 -11.06 -6.92 -4.36
C TYR A 389 -12.21 -6.33 -5.19
N ALA A 390 -11.97 -5.24 -5.93
CA ALA A 390 -12.99 -4.57 -6.74
C ALA A 390 -13.15 -5.32 -8.06
N ILE A 391 -14.17 -6.16 -8.14
CA ILE A 391 -14.44 -6.99 -9.32
C ILE A 391 -14.73 -6.18 -10.58
N ASP A 392 -15.21 -4.96 -10.42
CA ASP A 392 -15.48 -3.98 -11.48
C ASP A 392 -14.22 -3.30 -12.04
N GLN A 393 -13.07 -3.48 -11.38
CA GLN A 393 -11.75 -3.10 -11.90
C GLN A 393 -11.03 -4.25 -12.62
N HIS A 394 -11.61 -5.45 -12.65
CA HIS A 394 -11.04 -6.62 -13.33
C HIS A 394 -11.58 -6.75 -14.75
N TRP A 395 -10.73 -6.49 -15.71
CA TRP A 395 -11.07 -6.44 -17.14
C TRP A 395 -10.46 -7.63 -17.88
N THR A 396 -11.23 -8.20 -18.77
CA THR A 396 -10.78 -9.22 -19.72
C THR A 396 -10.56 -8.60 -21.08
N HIS A 397 -9.39 -8.81 -21.69
CA HIS A 397 -9.16 -8.50 -23.09
C HIS A 397 -9.56 -9.69 -23.95
N ASN A 398 -10.68 -9.59 -24.62
CA ASN A 398 -11.23 -10.66 -25.42
C ASN A 398 -10.50 -10.76 -26.77
N SER A 399 -10.54 -11.95 -27.39
CA SER A 399 -9.90 -12.21 -28.69
C SER A 399 -10.47 -11.42 -29.88
N ASP A 400 -11.57 -10.72 -29.67
CA ASP A 400 -12.22 -9.86 -30.65
C ASP A 400 -11.92 -8.36 -30.43
N ASP A 401 -10.90 -8.05 -29.63
CA ASP A 401 -10.46 -6.71 -29.22
C ASP A 401 -11.47 -5.97 -28.32
N SER A 402 -12.46 -6.63 -27.73
CA SER A 402 -13.29 -6.03 -26.71
C SER A 402 -12.63 -6.15 -25.32
N LEU A 403 -12.93 -5.19 -24.45
CA LEU A 403 -12.56 -5.22 -23.03
C LEU A 403 -13.84 -5.42 -22.22
N SER A 404 -13.90 -6.41 -21.35
CA SER A 404 -15.11 -6.72 -20.59
C SER A 404 -14.86 -6.88 -19.10
N THR A 405 -15.82 -6.46 -18.29
CA THR A 405 -15.95 -6.70 -16.85
C THR A 405 -17.43 -6.89 -16.50
N LEU A 406 -17.75 -7.60 -15.41
CA LEU A 406 -19.11 -7.77 -14.89
C LEU A 406 -20.12 -8.29 -15.96
N GLY A 407 -19.64 -9.05 -16.95
CA GLY A 407 -20.47 -9.54 -18.06
C GLY A 407 -20.88 -8.48 -19.09
N ARG A 408 -20.21 -7.32 -19.11
CA ARG A 408 -20.42 -6.18 -20.01
C ARG A 408 -19.12 -5.78 -20.69
N CYS A 409 -19.23 -5.10 -21.83
CA CYS A 409 -18.10 -4.56 -22.56
C CYS A 409 -17.92 -3.06 -22.30
N LEU A 410 -16.65 -2.62 -22.27
CA LEU A 410 -16.31 -1.21 -22.35
C LEU A 410 -16.80 -0.66 -23.69
N ASP A 411 -17.74 0.26 -23.66
CA ASP A 411 -18.43 0.79 -24.82
C ASP A 411 -18.34 2.32 -24.88
N ILE A 412 -18.45 2.85 -26.07
CA ILE A 412 -18.56 4.29 -26.28
C ILE A 412 -20.04 4.66 -26.29
N ASP A 413 -20.46 5.54 -25.39
CA ASP A 413 -21.85 5.98 -25.27
C ASP A 413 -22.49 6.28 -26.63
N GLY A 414 -23.53 5.49 -26.94
CA GLY A 414 -24.28 5.56 -28.18
C GLY A 414 -23.47 5.32 -29.46
N ASP A 415 -22.40 4.53 -29.43
CA ASP A 415 -21.48 4.33 -30.58
C ASP A 415 -20.89 5.66 -31.12
N GLY A 416 -20.72 6.65 -30.25
CA GLY A 416 -20.27 7.99 -30.61
C GLY A 416 -18.85 8.00 -31.19
N THR A 417 -18.61 8.87 -32.18
CA THR A 417 -17.29 9.03 -32.81
C THR A 417 -16.71 10.43 -32.61
N ALA A 418 -17.32 11.24 -31.76
CA ALA A 418 -16.86 12.59 -31.47
C ALA A 418 -15.89 12.60 -30.26
N ALA A 419 -14.83 13.40 -30.33
CA ALA A 419 -13.97 13.63 -29.17
C ALA A 419 -14.78 14.18 -28.00
N GLY A 420 -14.57 13.64 -26.79
CA GLY A 420 -15.31 13.96 -25.57
C GLY A 420 -16.52 13.06 -25.31
N THR A 421 -16.83 12.12 -26.21
CA THR A 421 -17.85 11.10 -25.92
C THR A 421 -17.38 10.23 -24.76
N LYS A 422 -18.24 9.98 -23.79
CA LYS A 422 -17.95 9.19 -22.60
C LYS A 422 -17.90 7.70 -22.92
N VAL A 423 -17.28 6.93 -22.03
CA VAL A 423 -17.29 5.47 -22.10
C VAL A 423 -18.14 4.93 -20.96
N GLU A 424 -18.77 3.79 -21.21
CA GLU A 424 -19.71 3.15 -20.31
C GLU A 424 -19.63 1.62 -20.42
N LEU A 425 -20.32 0.90 -19.57
CA LEU A 425 -20.59 -0.51 -19.75
C LEU A 425 -21.83 -0.70 -20.61
N TRP A 426 -21.79 -1.67 -21.52
CA TRP A 426 -22.96 -2.08 -22.30
C TRP A 426 -22.91 -3.58 -22.61
N ASP A 427 -24.09 -4.17 -22.91
CA ASP A 427 -24.14 -5.55 -23.41
C ASP A 427 -23.10 -5.78 -24.52
N CYS A 428 -22.29 -6.83 -24.41
CA CYS A 428 -21.31 -7.19 -25.44
C CYS A 428 -22.05 -7.63 -26.72
N ASN A 429 -22.24 -6.70 -27.64
CA ASN A 429 -22.99 -6.90 -28.89
C ASN A 429 -22.10 -6.87 -30.15
N GLY A 430 -20.79 -6.63 -29.98
CA GLY A 430 -19.79 -6.65 -31.03
C GLY A 430 -19.79 -5.42 -31.95
N VAL A 431 -20.46 -4.33 -31.57
CA VAL A 431 -20.41 -3.05 -32.29
C VAL A 431 -19.01 -2.44 -32.26
N GLY A 432 -18.75 -1.49 -33.15
CA GLY A 432 -17.44 -0.89 -33.27
C GLY A 432 -17.01 -0.06 -32.05
N GLY A 433 -17.97 0.51 -31.29
CA GLY A 433 -17.72 1.23 -30.05
C GLY A 433 -17.07 0.39 -28.95
N GLN A 434 -17.20 -0.95 -29.06
CA GLN A 434 -16.67 -1.89 -28.07
C GLN A 434 -15.29 -2.46 -28.44
N LYS A 435 -14.63 -1.96 -29.47
CA LYS A 435 -13.33 -2.46 -29.92
C LYS A 435 -12.20 -1.55 -29.48
N TRP A 436 -11.19 -2.14 -28.82
CA TRP A 436 -10.07 -1.41 -28.22
C TRP A 436 -8.74 -2.09 -28.57
N VAL A 437 -7.95 -1.43 -29.39
CA VAL A 437 -6.67 -1.98 -29.88
C VAL A 437 -5.52 -1.31 -29.14
N GLN A 438 -4.77 -2.10 -28.37
CA GLN A 438 -3.58 -1.63 -27.66
C GLN A 438 -2.50 -1.22 -28.68
N GLN A 439 -2.04 0.02 -28.59
CA GLN A 439 -0.99 0.56 -29.43
C GLN A 439 0.38 0.43 -28.76
N ALA A 440 1.46 0.44 -29.55
CA ALA A 440 2.83 0.33 -29.05
C ALA A 440 3.24 1.48 -28.08
N ASN A 441 2.56 2.60 -28.14
CA ASN A 441 2.77 3.75 -27.23
C ASN A 441 1.93 3.68 -25.95
N GLY A 442 1.22 2.58 -25.73
CA GLY A 442 0.37 2.38 -24.56
C GLY A 442 -1.07 2.88 -24.72
N SER A 443 -1.44 3.54 -25.82
CA SER A 443 -2.81 3.99 -25.99
C SER A 443 -3.76 2.85 -26.39
N LEU A 444 -5.03 2.95 -25.97
CA LEU A 444 -6.13 2.10 -26.41
C LEU A 444 -6.89 2.84 -27.51
N LEU A 445 -6.69 2.42 -28.76
CA LEU A 445 -7.35 2.99 -29.92
C LEU A 445 -8.70 2.30 -30.17
N ASN A 446 -9.75 3.06 -30.33
CA ASN A 446 -11.00 2.57 -30.88
C ASN A 446 -10.98 2.71 -32.42
N PRO A 447 -10.99 1.61 -33.19
CA PRO A 447 -10.83 1.68 -34.64
C PRO A 447 -12.02 2.34 -35.36
N GLN A 448 -13.25 2.28 -34.80
CA GLN A 448 -14.44 2.88 -35.40
C GLN A 448 -14.36 4.41 -35.38
N SER A 449 -14.01 4.98 -34.24
CA SER A 449 -13.92 6.45 -34.08
C SER A 449 -12.58 7.01 -34.56
N GLY A 450 -11.52 6.19 -34.57
CA GLY A 450 -10.15 6.65 -34.77
C GLY A 450 -9.59 7.47 -33.60
N LEU A 451 -10.25 7.41 -32.43
CA LEU A 451 -9.89 8.12 -31.22
C LEU A 451 -9.35 7.14 -30.17
N CYS A 452 -8.63 7.66 -29.18
CA CYS A 452 -8.08 6.90 -28.07
C CYS A 452 -8.87 7.09 -26.78
N LEU A 453 -8.89 6.05 -25.94
CA LEU A 453 -9.34 6.18 -24.55
C LEU A 453 -8.51 7.27 -23.86
N ASP A 454 -9.14 8.12 -23.07
CA ASP A 454 -8.55 9.36 -22.59
C ASP A 454 -9.07 9.73 -21.21
N ASP A 455 -8.15 10.10 -20.35
CA ASP A 455 -8.43 10.73 -19.06
C ASP A 455 -8.55 12.26 -19.25
N PRO A 456 -9.75 12.83 -19.05
CA PRO A 456 -9.96 14.25 -19.30
C PRO A 456 -9.04 15.14 -18.46
N SER A 457 -8.21 15.96 -19.13
CA SER A 457 -7.37 16.99 -18.49
C SER A 457 -6.24 16.45 -17.61
N ASP A 458 -5.73 15.25 -17.87
CA ASP A 458 -4.67 14.59 -17.09
C ASP A 458 -5.05 14.53 -15.58
N ASN A 459 -6.32 14.21 -15.27
CA ASN A 459 -6.87 14.29 -13.93
C ASN A 459 -6.82 12.94 -13.19
N THR A 460 -5.87 12.77 -12.29
CA THR A 460 -5.69 11.55 -11.51
C THR A 460 -6.62 11.42 -10.30
N ALA A 461 -7.65 12.27 -10.16
CA ALA A 461 -8.59 12.16 -9.06
C ALA A 461 -9.54 10.97 -9.26
N ASN A 462 -9.82 10.24 -8.17
CA ASN A 462 -10.83 9.20 -8.16
C ASN A 462 -12.18 9.74 -8.68
N GLY A 463 -12.90 8.97 -9.49
CA GLY A 463 -14.15 9.38 -10.11
C GLY A 463 -13.97 10.19 -11.40
N THR A 464 -12.75 10.26 -11.96
CA THR A 464 -12.53 10.93 -13.24
C THR A 464 -13.07 10.09 -14.38
N GLN A 465 -14.24 10.45 -14.89
CA GLN A 465 -14.91 9.70 -15.93
C GLN A 465 -14.16 9.75 -17.26
N LEU A 466 -13.84 8.58 -17.79
CA LEU A 466 -13.13 8.40 -19.05
C LEU A 466 -13.96 8.79 -20.27
N GLN A 467 -13.26 9.11 -21.34
CA GLN A 467 -13.84 9.54 -22.63
C GLN A 467 -12.99 9.02 -23.79
N ILE A 468 -13.42 9.26 -25.02
CA ILE A 468 -12.57 9.14 -26.20
C ILE A 468 -12.10 10.53 -26.64
N TRP A 469 -10.83 10.64 -27.03
CA TRP A 469 -10.24 11.89 -27.52
C TRP A 469 -9.26 11.63 -28.66
N THR A 470 -8.93 12.71 -29.40
CA THR A 470 -7.89 12.62 -30.45
C THR A 470 -6.61 12.01 -29.87
N CYS A 471 -6.10 10.94 -30.49
CA CYS A 471 -4.87 10.30 -30.06
C CYS A 471 -3.70 11.30 -30.12
N ASN A 472 -3.14 11.67 -29.00
CA ASN A 472 -2.12 12.71 -28.85
C ASN A 472 -0.83 12.21 -28.21
N GLY A 473 -0.83 10.95 -27.68
CA GLY A 473 0.32 10.32 -27.06
C GLY A 473 0.71 10.86 -25.68
N THR A 474 -0.16 11.68 -25.06
CA THR A 474 0.05 12.17 -23.68
C THR A 474 -0.12 11.03 -22.66
N PRO A 475 0.39 11.19 -21.42
CA PRO A 475 0.18 10.23 -20.34
C PRO A 475 -1.30 9.92 -20.06
N ALA A 476 -2.21 10.87 -20.26
CA ALA A 476 -3.66 10.68 -20.14
C ALA A 476 -4.25 9.59 -21.05
N GLN A 477 -3.51 9.18 -22.08
CA GLN A 477 -3.92 8.16 -23.03
C GLN A 477 -3.08 6.88 -22.96
N GLN A 478 -2.23 6.76 -21.94
CA GLN A 478 -1.41 5.57 -21.73
C GLN A 478 -2.11 4.64 -20.74
N PHE A 479 -2.60 3.53 -21.26
CA PHE A 479 -3.26 2.48 -20.50
C PHE A 479 -2.51 1.17 -20.65
N SER A 480 -2.16 0.53 -19.55
CA SER A 480 -1.61 -0.83 -19.56
C SER A 480 -2.73 -1.82 -19.30
N VAL A 481 -2.98 -2.69 -20.27
CA VAL A 481 -3.93 -3.80 -20.13
C VAL A 481 -3.17 -5.00 -19.60
N ASN A 482 -3.38 -5.32 -18.33
CA ASN A 482 -2.78 -6.48 -17.66
C ASN A 482 -3.70 -7.68 -17.90
N GLY A 483 -3.65 -8.26 -19.10
CA GLY A 483 -4.58 -9.27 -19.55
C GLY A 483 -4.44 -10.59 -18.79
N GLY A 484 -5.57 -11.13 -18.34
CA GLY A 484 -5.72 -12.52 -17.96
C GLY A 484 -6.45 -13.29 -19.05
N GLY A 485 -6.24 -14.61 -19.08
CA GLY A 485 -6.92 -15.53 -19.99
C GLY A 485 -7.55 -16.70 -19.26
N MET A 486 -8.51 -17.36 -19.89
CA MET A 486 -9.00 -18.62 -19.36
C MET A 486 -7.86 -19.65 -19.39
N VAL A 487 -7.74 -20.42 -18.33
CA VAL A 487 -6.85 -21.57 -18.30
C VAL A 487 -7.64 -22.77 -18.82
N ASP A 488 -7.35 -23.15 -20.05
CA ASP A 488 -7.97 -24.32 -20.64
C ASP A 488 -7.56 -25.60 -19.89
N GLY A 489 -8.53 -26.43 -19.61
CA GLY A 489 -8.33 -27.71 -18.95
C GLY A 489 -8.72 -28.92 -19.83
N PRO A 490 -8.54 -30.12 -19.30
CA PRO A 490 -8.91 -31.34 -19.99
C PRO A 490 -10.38 -31.37 -20.42
N GLY A 491 -10.63 -31.92 -21.61
CA GLY A 491 -11.99 -32.11 -22.14
C GLY A 491 -12.69 -30.86 -22.65
N GLY A 492 -11.96 -29.73 -22.81
CA GLY A 492 -12.53 -28.46 -23.21
C GLY A 492 -13.26 -27.74 -22.06
N GLN A 493 -12.90 -28.07 -20.84
CA GLN A 493 -13.31 -27.35 -19.62
C GLN A 493 -12.33 -26.25 -19.31
N CYS A 494 -12.68 -25.35 -18.42
CA CYS A 494 -11.81 -24.29 -17.91
C CYS A 494 -11.54 -24.50 -16.40
N VAL A 495 -10.41 -23.99 -15.94
CA VAL A 495 -10.10 -23.90 -14.51
C VAL A 495 -10.97 -22.83 -13.88
N ASP A 496 -11.73 -23.22 -12.87
CA ASP A 496 -12.88 -22.48 -12.32
C ASP A 496 -12.82 -22.48 -10.80
N VAL A 497 -13.39 -21.47 -10.17
CA VAL A 497 -13.53 -21.40 -8.71
C VAL A 497 -14.90 -21.89 -8.29
N ALA A 498 -14.95 -22.87 -7.39
CA ALA A 498 -16.19 -23.55 -7.02
C ALA A 498 -17.25 -22.61 -6.42
N GLY A 499 -18.46 -22.62 -7.01
CA GLY A 499 -19.64 -21.96 -6.44
C GLY A 499 -19.75 -20.47 -6.75
N ASP A 500 -19.15 -20.00 -7.86
CA ASP A 500 -19.13 -18.58 -8.26
C ASP A 500 -18.67 -17.69 -7.07
N ASP A 501 -17.65 -18.19 -6.34
CA ASP A 501 -17.13 -17.53 -5.15
C ASP A 501 -16.47 -16.18 -5.51
N THR A 502 -16.51 -15.26 -4.60
CA THR A 502 -15.97 -13.91 -4.77
C THR A 502 -14.55 -13.74 -4.24
N GLY A 503 -13.77 -14.82 -4.17
CA GLY A 503 -12.36 -14.79 -3.72
C GLY A 503 -12.19 -15.07 -2.23
N THR A 504 -12.84 -16.13 -1.70
CA THR A 504 -12.67 -16.58 -0.32
C THR A 504 -11.53 -17.59 -0.21
N ASP A 505 -10.63 -17.41 0.78
CA ASP A 505 -9.57 -18.38 1.08
C ASP A 505 -10.13 -19.76 1.40
N GLY A 506 -9.53 -20.80 0.82
CA GLY A 506 -9.95 -22.19 0.95
C GLY A 506 -11.08 -22.59 0.00
N THR A 507 -11.48 -21.72 -0.93
CA THR A 507 -12.45 -22.11 -1.96
C THR A 507 -11.77 -23.02 -2.97
N PHE A 508 -12.39 -24.17 -3.25
CA PHE A 508 -11.83 -25.15 -4.14
C PHE A 508 -11.75 -24.67 -5.59
N VAL A 509 -10.66 -25.05 -6.26
CA VAL A 509 -10.51 -24.86 -7.70
C VAL A 509 -10.84 -26.17 -8.42
N GLN A 510 -11.65 -26.08 -9.46
CA GLN A 510 -12.29 -27.19 -10.15
C GLN A 510 -12.22 -27.04 -11.67
N LEU A 511 -12.73 -28.02 -12.39
CA LEU A 511 -13.08 -27.90 -13.81
C LEU A 511 -14.55 -27.55 -13.96
N TRP A 512 -14.86 -26.63 -14.87
CA TRP A 512 -16.22 -26.27 -15.25
C TRP A 512 -16.30 -25.91 -16.73
N GLY A 513 -17.49 -25.97 -17.30
CA GLY A 513 -17.70 -25.52 -18.69
C GLY A 513 -17.24 -24.08 -18.86
N CYS A 514 -16.44 -23.81 -19.90
CA CYS A 514 -15.86 -22.47 -20.15
C CYS A 514 -16.95 -21.43 -20.37
N GLN A 515 -16.92 -20.37 -19.61
CA GLN A 515 -17.86 -19.26 -19.64
C GLN A 515 -17.08 -17.95 -19.77
N SER A 516 -17.12 -17.34 -20.94
CA SER A 516 -16.34 -16.11 -21.21
C SER A 516 -16.72 -14.90 -20.35
N TYR A 517 -17.84 -14.96 -19.64
CA TYR A 517 -18.30 -13.95 -18.71
C TYR A 517 -18.00 -14.27 -17.24
N ALA A 518 -17.49 -15.46 -16.93
CA ALA A 518 -17.21 -15.91 -15.58
C ALA A 518 -15.82 -15.42 -15.16
N ILE A 519 -15.78 -14.38 -14.31
CA ILE A 519 -14.53 -13.76 -13.85
C ILE A 519 -13.64 -14.73 -13.08
N ASP A 520 -14.22 -15.70 -12.40
CA ASP A 520 -13.56 -16.76 -11.65
C ASP A 520 -12.89 -17.84 -12.53
N GLN A 521 -13.09 -17.78 -13.85
CA GLN A 521 -12.39 -18.58 -14.84
C GLN A 521 -11.25 -17.83 -15.55
N HIS A 522 -11.05 -16.53 -15.26
CA HIS A 522 -9.99 -15.74 -15.84
C HIS A 522 -8.81 -15.67 -14.86
N TRP A 523 -7.68 -16.24 -15.29
CA TRP A 523 -6.46 -16.36 -14.50
C TRP A 523 -5.36 -15.49 -15.06
N TYR A 524 -4.62 -14.86 -14.18
CA TYR A 524 -3.54 -13.94 -14.49
C TYR A 524 -2.24 -14.55 -14.01
N ARG A 525 -1.22 -14.49 -14.84
CA ARG A 525 0.10 -14.98 -14.48
C ARG A 525 0.97 -13.83 -13.99
N ASN A 526 1.27 -13.81 -12.72
CA ASN A 526 2.17 -12.85 -12.11
C ASN A 526 3.65 -13.12 -12.46
N ALA A 527 4.49 -12.07 -12.35
CA ALA A 527 5.93 -12.18 -12.64
C ALA A 527 6.66 -13.18 -11.73
N ASN A 528 6.14 -13.46 -10.53
CA ASN A 528 6.67 -14.46 -9.61
C ASN A 528 6.24 -15.89 -9.95
N GLY A 529 5.43 -16.07 -11.00
CA GLY A 529 4.91 -17.36 -11.45
C GLY A 529 3.62 -17.81 -10.79
N SER A 530 2.99 -17.02 -9.92
CA SER A 530 1.66 -17.33 -9.40
C SER A 530 0.58 -17.11 -10.45
N LEU A 531 -0.50 -17.88 -10.34
CA LEU A 531 -1.74 -17.69 -11.12
C LEU A 531 -2.78 -17.12 -10.18
N GLU A 532 -3.40 -16.02 -10.57
CA GLU A 532 -4.32 -15.26 -9.75
C GLU A 532 -5.67 -15.08 -10.43
N THR A 533 -6.76 -15.17 -9.65
CA THR A 533 -8.11 -14.76 -10.02
C THR A 533 -8.82 -14.23 -8.77
N LEU A 534 -9.77 -13.30 -8.91
CA LEU A 534 -10.57 -12.76 -7.79
C LEU A 534 -9.72 -12.20 -6.64
N GLY A 535 -8.52 -11.69 -6.95
CA GLY A 535 -7.58 -11.19 -5.93
C GLY A 535 -6.95 -12.30 -5.06
N ARG A 536 -6.94 -13.55 -5.52
CA ARG A 536 -6.40 -14.73 -4.84
C ARG A 536 -5.54 -15.56 -5.78
N CYS A 537 -4.57 -16.25 -5.21
CA CYS A 537 -3.69 -17.15 -5.96
C CYS A 537 -4.18 -18.60 -5.95
N LEU A 538 -3.95 -19.28 -7.09
CA LEU A 538 -4.05 -20.74 -7.15
C LEU A 538 -3.03 -21.36 -6.22
N ASP A 539 -3.48 -21.98 -5.16
CA ASP A 539 -2.68 -22.51 -4.06
C ASP A 539 -2.84 -24.02 -3.87
N ILE A 540 -1.82 -24.65 -3.33
CA ILE A 540 -1.88 -26.04 -2.91
C ILE A 540 -2.29 -26.08 -1.43
N ASP A 541 -3.45 -26.70 -1.13
CA ASP A 541 -3.99 -26.80 0.24
C ASP A 541 -2.90 -27.16 1.26
N GLY A 542 -2.70 -26.22 2.21
CA GLY A 542 -1.73 -26.34 3.29
C GLY A 542 -0.28 -26.50 2.84
N ASP A 543 0.12 -25.96 1.68
CA ASP A 543 1.47 -26.13 1.10
C ASP A 543 1.88 -27.61 0.91
N GLY A 544 0.91 -28.46 0.69
CA GLY A 544 1.11 -29.91 0.59
C GLY A 544 1.99 -30.30 -0.59
N THR A 545 2.91 -31.24 -0.37
CA THR A 545 3.79 -31.77 -1.43
C THR A 545 3.49 -33.22 -1.81
N ALA A 546 2.38 -33.75 -1.32
CA ALA A 546 1.97 -35.12 -1.61
C ALA A 546 1.03 -35.19 -2.83
N ALA A 547 1.22 -36.20 -3.67
CA ALA A 547 0.30 -36.46 -4.78
C ALA A 547 -1.13 -36.67 -4.25
N GLY A 548 -2.11 -36.00 -4.83
CA GLY A 548 -3.51 -35.99 -4.42
C GLY A 548 -3.90 -34.83 -3.51
N THR A 549 -2.94 -33.98 -3.08
CA THR A 549 -3.28 -32.73 -2.39
C THR A 549 -4.10 -31.86 -3.34
N LYS A 550 -5.15 -31.26 -2.81
CA LYS A 550 -6.10 -30.44 -3.55
C LYS A 550 -5.53 -29.05 -3.80
N VAL A 551 -6.09 -28.33 -4.77
CA VAL A 551 -5.80 -26.93 -4.99
C VAL A 551 -7.02 -26.08 -4.65
N GLU A 552 -6.75 -24.88 -4.19
CA GLU A 552 -7.74 -23.93 -3.69
C GLU A 552 -7.32 -22.49 -4.03
N LEU A 553 -8.18 -21.53 -3.76
CA LEU A 553 -7.81 -20.13 -3.70
C LEU A 553 -7.25 -19.82 -2.32
N TRP A 554 -6.21 -19.02 -2.27
CA TRP A 554 -5.64 -18.47 -1.05
C TRP A 554 -5.03 -17.09 -1.27
N ASP A 555 -4.93 -16.29 -0.21
CA ASP A 555 -4.20 -15.01 -0.26
C ASP A 555 -2.86 -15.17 -0.96
N CYS A 556 -2.54 -14.29 -1.92
CA CYS A 556 -1.25 -14.28 -2.62
C CYS A 556 -0.14 -13.89 -1.65
N ASN A 557 0.51 -14.87 -1.06
CA ASN A 557 1.55 -14.69 -0.04
C ASN A 557 2.96 -15.06 -0.51
N GLY A 558 3.08 -15.49 -1.79
CA GLY A 558 4.35 -15.82 -2.42
C GLY A 558 5.03 -17.10 -1.94
N ILE A 559 4.32 -17.97 -1.21
CA ILE A 559 4.83 -19.29 -0.82
C ILE A 559 4.96 -20.22 -2.03
N GLY A 560 5.73 -21.29 -1.86
CA GLY A 560 6.03 -22.20 -2.96
C GLY A 560 4.82 -22.94 -3.52
N GLY A 561 3.76 -23.15 -2.73
CA GLY A 561 2.50 -23.75 -3.17
C GLY A 561 1.76 -22.95 -4.24
N GLN A 562 2.07 -21.65 -4.35
CA GLN A 562 1.42 -20.73 -5.29
C GLN A 562 2.21 -20.51 -6.59
N VAL A 563 3.38 -21.11 -6.75
CA VAL A 563 4.22 -20.92 -7.95
C VAL A 563 3.96 -22.02 -8.96
N TRP A 564 3.66 -21.62 -10.20
CA TRP A 564 3.33 -22.54 -11.29
C TRP A 564 4.18 -22.25 -12.53
N GLU A 565 4.85 -23.25 -13.04
CA GLU A 565 5.67 -23.17 -14.24
C GLU A 565 4.99 -23.90 -15.41
N GLN A 566 4.69 -23.13 -16.47
CA GLN A 566 4.19 -23.71 -17.71
C GLN A 566 5.27 -24.54 -18.36
N GLN A 567 5.00 -25.79 -18.61
CA GLN A 567 5.88 -26.72 -19.31
C GLN A 567 5.59 -26.75 -20.81
N ALA A 568 6.59 -27.13 -21.60
CA ALA A 568 6.44 -27.21 -23.07
C ALA A 568 5.37 -28.21 -23.55
N ASN A 569 4.96 -29.13 -22.71
CA ASN A 569 3.89 -30.10 -23.00
C ASN A 569 2.50 -29.61 -22.56
N GLY A 570 2.38 -28.37 -22.11
CA GLY A 570 1.11 -27.78 -21.67
C GLY A 570 0.77 -28.04 -20.19
N SER A 571 1.59 -28.76 -19.41
CA SER A 571 1.34 -28.94 -17.99
C SER A 571 1.79 -27.75 -17.15
N LEU A 572 1.16 -27.54 -15.99
CA LEU A 572 1.57 -26.59 -14.96
C LEU A 572 2.29 -27.35 -13.86
N LEU A 573 3.60 -27.15 -13.73
CA LEU A 573 4.44 -27.73 -12.69
C LEU A 573 4.52 -26.79 -11.50
N ASN A 574 4.31 -27.32 -10.31
CA ASN A 574 4.65 -26.63 -9.07
C ASN A 574 6.09 -27.02 -8.66
N PRO A 575 7.06 -26.08 -8.65
CA PRO A 575 8.46 -26.40 -8.36
C PRO A 575 8.72 -26.89 -6.93
N GLN A 576 7.94 -26.43 -5.96
CA GLN A 576 8.10 -26.84 -4.55
C GLN A 576 7.78 -28.34 -4.36
N SER A 577 6.67 -28.79 -4.91
CA SER A 577 6.25 -30.19 -4.79
C SER A 577 6.90 -31.10 -5.83
N GLY A 578 7.34 -30.56 -6.98
CA GLY A 578 7.76 -31.32 -8.14
C GLY A 578 6.62 -32.07 -8.83
N LEU A 579 5.37 -31.67 -8.54
CA LEU A 579 4.15 -32.28 -9.08
C LEU A 579 3.44 -31.32 -10.05
N CYS A 580 2.58 -31.86 -10.89
CA CYS A 580 1.80 -31.10 -11.88
C CYS A 580 0.34 -30.94 -11.43
N LEU A 581 -0.28 -29.82 -11.82
CA LEU A 581 -1.73 -29.67 -11.74
C LEU A 581 -2.40 -30.80 -12.50
N ASP A 582 -3.44 -31.38 -11.93
CA ASP A 582 -4.00 -32.65 -12.40
C ASP A 582 -5.52 -32.72 -12.19
N ASP A 583 -6.19 -33.17 -13.21
CA ASP A 583 -7.59 -33.58 -13.17
C ASP A 583 -7.69 -35.03 -12.64
N PRO A 584 -8.25 -35.26 -11.45
CA PRO A 584 -8.29 -36.58 -10.86
C PRO A 584 -8.93 -37.64 -11.74
N SER A 585 -8.13 -38.63 -12.16
CA SER A 585 -8.58 -39.75 -12.99
C SER A 585 -9.04 -39.38 -14.41
N GLY A 586 -8.71 -38.19 -14.90
CA GLY A 586 -9.19 -37.68 -16.17
C GLY A 586 -10.72 -37.47 -16.20
N ASN A 587 -11.27 -37.00 -15.10
CA ASN A 587 -12.72 -36.76 -14.94
C ASN A 587 -13.09 -35.33 -15.38
N THR A 588 -13.45 -35.16 -16.64
CA THR A 588 -13.78 -33.86 -17.22
C THR A 588 -15.20 -33.36 -16.91
N ALA A 589 -15.86 -33.88 -15.88
CA ALA A 589 -17.18 -33.42 -15.47
C ALA A 589 -17.09 -32.10 -14.71
N ASP A 590 -18.10 -31.24 -14.89
CA ASP A 590 -18.26 -30.00 -14.10
C ASP A 590 -18.20 -30.30 -12.60
N GLY A 591 -17.49 -29.46 -11.83
CA GLY A 591 -17.30 -29.62 -10.39
C GLY A 591 -16.17 -30.59 -10.01
N THR A 592 -15.36 -31.05 -10.96
CA THR A 592 -14.21 -31.91 -10.64
C THR A 592 -13.09 -31.09 -10.00
N GLN A 593 -12.91 -31.24 -8.69
CA GLN A 593 -11.87 -30.54 -7.94
C GLN A 593 -10.47 -30.95 -8.37
N LEU A 594 -9.65 -30.00 -8.75
CA LEU A 594 -8.27 -30.19 -9.17
C LEU A 594 -7.34 -30.56 -7.98
N GLN A 595 -6.21 -31.15 -8.32
CA GLN A 595 -5.19 -31.61 -7.35
C GLN A 595 -3.79 -31.47 -7.97
N ILE A 596 -2.76 -31.77 -7.18
CA ILE A 596 -1.42 -32.01 -7.70
C ILE A 596 -1.16 -33.51 -7.79
N TRP A 597 -0.49 -33.95 -8.86
CA TRP A 597 -0.12 -35.36 -9.06
C TRP A 597 1.24 -35.48 -9.76
N THR A 598 1.85 -36.67 -9.67
CA THR A 598 3.10 -36.95 -10.40
C THR A 598 2.93 -36.59 -11.88
N CYS A 599 3.84 -35.74 -12.40
CA CYS A 599 3.82 -35.33 -13.81
C CYS A 599 3.97 -36.57 -14.70
N ASN A 600 2.95 -36.86 -15.50
CA ASN A 600 2.87 -38.06 -16.33
C ASN A 600 2.61 -37.78 -17.81
N GLY A 601 2.40 -36.49 -18.19
CA GLY A 601 2.17 -36.05 -19.56
C GLY A 601 0.85 -36.51 -20.19
N THR A 602 -0.10 -36.98 -19.39
CA THR A 602 -1.45 -37.35 -19.86
C THR A 602 -2.31 -36.12 -20.14
N PRO A 603 -3.39 -36.23 -20.92
CA PRO A 603 -4.32 -35.13 -21.12
C PRO A 603 -4.89 -34.53 -19.81
N ALA A 604 -4.99 -35.33 -18.74
CA ALA A 604 -5.43 -34.87 -17.42
C ALA A 604 -4.54 -33.79 -16.78
N GLN A 605 -3.36 -33.54 -17.35
CA GLN A 605 -2.39 -32.55 -16.84
C GLN A 605 -2.08 -31.45 -17.87
N GLN A 606 -2.93 -31.30 -18.87
CA GLN A 606 -2.76 -30.23 -19.87
C GLN A 606 -3.64 -29.04 -19.50
N PHE A 607 -2.97 -27.96 -19.06
CA PHE A 607 -3.56 -26.69 -18.67
C PHE A 607 -2.76 -25.55 -19.35
N PRO A 608 -2.92 -25.39 -20.68
CA PRO A 608 -2.21 -24.32 -21.38
C PRO A 608 -2.74 -22.95 -20.93
N LEU A 609 -1.82 -22.06 -20.63
CA LEU A 609 -2.11 -20.66 -20.42
C LEU A 609 -2.22 -19.99 -21.80
N SER A 610 -3.37 -19.42 -22.11
CA SER A 610 -3.63 -18.73 -23.38
C SER A 610 -2.99 -17.34 -23.43
#